data_78c22f6cfedf34d8ce35adab0224f78e
#
_entry.id   78c22f6cfedf34d8ce35adab0224f78e
#
_cell.length_a   1.000
_cell.length_b   1.000
_cell.length_c   1.000
_cell.angle_alpha   90.00
_cell.angle_beta   90.00
_cell.angle_gamma   90.00
#
_symmetry.space_group_name_H-M   'P 1'
#
loop_
_entity.id
_entity.type
_entity.pdbx_description
1 polymer ?
#
loop_
_entity_poly.entity_id
_entity_poly.type
_entity_poly.pdbx_seq_one_letter_code
_entity_poly.pdbx_strand_id
1 'polypeptide(L)'
;QTNKYFETNIPHIYAIGDVAESYNLITGDPIYRPLGSTANKMGRILGDRLTGGNLEHKGILGTGIVRIFDMTIAQTGLTEKEAIDLDIDIDVLHNVKPNRPEYMQGQEMVIKAIFDKNNSKLLGAQIIGYEGVDKRIDVLATAITFGAHAEDLFHLDLAYAPPFSTTKDPVIYTGMIGHNITRGRKIITPEEVIKQNNDLLILDVRSPKQFEVNHVDGAINVPLKILRSYAKTLDKNQKIVTYCNKGTTGNAAQNVLINLG
;
A
#
# COMPACT_ATOMS: atom_id res chain seq x y z
N GLN A 1 4.15 -26.38 16.93
CA GLN A 1 4.57 -26.15 15.52
C GLN A 1 4.33 -27.39 14.69
N THR A 2 4.02 -27.19 13.41
CA THR A 2 3.85 -28.25 12.42
C THR A 2 4.71 -27.96 11.19
N ASN A 3 4.98 -28.99 10.40
CA ASN A 3 5.59 -28.80 9.08
C ASN A 3 4.52 -28.44 8.01
N LYS A 4 4.95 -28.30 6.75
CA LYS A 4 4.06 -27.98 5.61
C LYS A 4 2.99 -29.05 5.32
N TYR A 5 3.06 -30.18 5.98
CA TYR A 5 2.09 -31.29 5.91
C TYR A 5 1.23 -31.41 7.17
N PHE A 6 1.34 -30.43 8.08
CA PHE A 6 0.65 -30.38 9.38
C PHE A 6 1.05 -31.49 10.37
N GLU A 7 2.15 -32.18 10.13
CA GLU A 7 2.68 -33.18 11.05
C GLU A 7 3.31 -32.49 12.25
N THR A 8 3.02 -33.01 13.46
CA THR A 8 3.66 -32.59 14.69
C THR A 8 4.96 -33.37 14.92
N ASN A 9 5.64 -33.10 16.02
CA ASN A 9 6.80 -33.88 16.45
C ASN A 9 6.47 -35.31 16.95
N ILE A 10 5.18 -35.64 17.05
CA ILE A 10 4.70 -36.97 17.45
C ILE A 10 4.18 -37.68 16.21
N PRO A 11 4.70 -38.89 15.88
CA PRO A 11 4.22 -39.65 14.71
C PRO A 11 2.71 -39.84 14.70
N HIS A 12 2.10 -39.67 13.53
CA HIS A 12 0.68 -39.85 13.29
C HIS A 12 -0.24 -38.82 14.00
N ILE A 13 0.33 -37.76 14.58
CA ILE A 13 -0.44 -36.64 15.13
C ILE A 13 -0.26 -35.40 14.25
N TYR A 14 -1.38 -34.86 13.83
CA TYR A 14 -1.47 -33.67 12.99
C TYR A 14 -2.17 -32.55 13.75
N ALA A 15 -1.83 -31.29 13.45
CA ALA A 15 -2.51 -30.13 14.00
C ALA A 15 -2.81 -29.09 12.91
N ILE A 16 -4.07 -28.65 12.85
CA ILE A 16 -4.57 -27.69 11.87
C ILE A 16 -5.54 -26.70 12.50
N GLY A 17 -5.84 -25.62 11.81
CA GLY A 17 -6.77 -24.58 12.26
C GLY A 17 -6.18 -23.70 13.36
N ASP A 18 -7.04 -23.18 14.21
CA ASP A 18 -6.67 -22.16 15.19
C ASP A 18 -5.68 -22.64 16.28
N VAL A 19 -5.51 -23.94 16.42
CA VAL A 19 -4.55 -24.54 17.37
C VAL A 19 -3.13 -24.60 16.80
N ALA A 20 -2.96 -24.40 15.49
CA ALA A 20 -1.68 -24.54 14.81
C ALA A 20 -1.17 -23.19 14.30
N GLU A 21 0.16 -23.02 14.31
CA GLU A 21 0.83 -21.95 13.57
C GLU A 21 0.81 -22.24 12.07
N SER A 22 0.85 -21.20 11.28
CA SER A 22 1.10 -21.24 9.84
C SER A 22 2.47 -20.66 9.54
N TYR A 23 2.77 -20.46 8.26
CA TYR A 23 3.97 -19.77 7.79
C TYR A 23 3.59 -18.48 7.09
N ASN A 24 4.34 -17.42 7.35
CA ASN A 24 4.23 -16.18 6.59
C ASN A 24 4.70 -16.44 5.15
N LEU A 25 3.84 -16.16 4.17
CA LEU A 25 4.15 -16.42 2.77
C LEU A 25 5.33 -15.59 2.22
N ILE A 26 5.63 -14.45 2.87
CA ILE A 26 6.67 -13.51 2.44
C ILE A 26 8.02 -13.89 3.05
N THR A 27 8.04 -14.15 4.38
CA THR A 27 9.29 -14.38 5.15
C THR A 27 9.62 -15.85 5.36
N GLY A 28 8.63 -16.73 5.28
CA GLY A 28 8.75 -18.13 5.62
C GLY A 28 8.71 -18.42 7.13
N ASP A 29 8.64 -17.39 7.97
CA ASP A 29 8.63 -17.54 9.43
C ASP A 29 7.29 -18.05 9.95
N PRO A 30 7.26 -18.68 11.12
CA PRO A 30 6.03 -19.05 11.80
C PRO A 30 5.14 -17.82 12.06
N ILE A 31 3.86 -17.94 11.77
CA ILE A 31 2.86 -16.90 12.01
C ILE A 31 1.62 -17.50 12.66
N TYR A 32 1.12 -16.87 13.71
CA TYR A 32 -0.14 -17.22 14.33
C TYR A 32 -1.24 -16.24 13.90
N ARG A 33 -2.20 -16.75 13.12
CA ARG A 33 -3.37 -15.99 12.65
C ARG A 33 -4.57 -16.93 12.65
N PRO A 34 -5.33 -17.01 13.75
CA PRO A 34 -6.51 -17.88 13.87
C PRO A 34 -7.66 -17.29 13.03
N LEU A 35 -7.77 -17.75 11.78
CA LEU A 35 -8.76 -17.30 10.81
C LEU A 35 -9.48 -18.50 10.20
N GLY A 36 -10.80 -18.45 10.13
CA GLY A 36 -11.62 -19.52 9.59
C GLY A 36 -11.27 -19.87 8.12
N SER A 37 -10.87 -18.89 7.30
CA SER A 37 -10.41 -19.11 5.92
C SER A 37 -9.11 -19.93 5.87
N THR A 38 -8.20 -19.70 6.80
CA THR A 38 -6.94 -20.44 6.94
C THR A 38 -7.22 -21.86 7.44
N ALA A 39 -8.02 -22.00 8.50
CA ALA A 39 -8.42 -23.29 9.05
C ALA A 39 -9.10 -24.19 8.00
N ASN A 40 -9.98 -23.64 7.19
CA ASN A 40 -10.66 -24.35 6.11
C ASN A 40 -9.67 -24.87 5.05
N LYS A 41 -8.72 -24.06 4.61
CA LYS A 41 -7.67 -24.49 3.67
C LYS A 41 -6.79 -25.58 4.26
N MET A 42 -6.38 -25.44 5.53
CA MET A 42 -5.59 -26.46 6.22
C MET A 42 -6.34 -27.81 6.28
N GLY A 43 -7.65 -27.79 6.59
CA GLY A 43 -8.49 -28.99 6.60
C GLY A 43 -8.53 -29.67 5.22
N ARG A 44 -8.69 -28.90 4.14
CA ARG A 44 -8.68 -29.43 2.78
C ARG A 44 -7.33 -30.08 2.43
N ILE A 45 -6.22 -29.41 2.75
CA ILE A 45 -4.87 -29.90 2.44
C ILE A 45 -4.56 -31.19 3.24
N LEU A 46 -4.88 -31.20 4.55
CA LEU A 46 -4.67 -32.39 5.36
C LEU A 46 -5.53 -33.58 4.88
N GLY A 47 -6.80 -33.33 4.54
CA GLY A 47 -7.67 -34.39 3.99
C GLY A 47 -7.12 -34.98 2.71
N ASP A 48 -6.61 -34.16 1.79
CA ASP A 48 -5.94 -34.61 0.57
C ASP A 48 -4.72 -35.48 0.89
N ARG A 49 -3.87 -35.05 1.81
CA ARG A 49 -2.68 -35.81 2.24
C ARG A 49 -3.02 -37.18 2.82
N LEU A 50 -3.98 -37.24 3.73
CA LEU A 50 -4.38 -38.48 4.39
C LEU A 50 -5.03 -39.49 3.43
N THR A 51 -5.51 -39.03 2.28
CA THR A 51 -6.10 -39.88 1.24
C THR A 51 -5.15 -40.16 0.06
N GLY A 52 -3.85 -39.87 0.22
CA GLY A 52 -2.82 -40.18 -0.78
C GLY A 52 -2.54 -39.07 -1.78
N GLY A 53 -3.09 -37.88 -1.59
CA GLY A 53 -2.77 -36.67 -2.36
C GLY A 53 -1.41 -36.05 -1.97
N ASN A 54 -1.05 -34.98 -2.65
CA ASN A 54 0.26 -34.33 -2.52
C ASN A 54 0.20 -32.82 -2.26
N LEU A 55 -0.94 -32.30 -1.83
CA LEU A 55 -1.06 -30.88 -1.49
C LEU A 55 -0.15 -30.52 -0.31
N GLU A 56 0.44 -29.33 -0.40
CA GLU A 56 1.28 -28.75 0.63
C GLU A 56 0.72 -27.39 1.07
N HIS A 57 0.89 -27.08 2.34
CA HIS A 57 0.59 -25.76 2.87
C HIS A 57 1.68 -24.78 2.45
N LYS A 58 1.28 -23.73 1.68
CA LYS A 58 2.21 -22.73 1.13
C LYS A 58 2.42 -21.51 2.05
N GLY A 59 1.76 -21.50 3.23
CA GLY A 59 1.74 -20.34 4.09
C GLY A 59 0.55 -19.41 3.83
N ILE A 60 0.53 -18.31 4.55
CA ILE A 60 -0.52 -17.30 4.51
C ILE A 60 0.05 -15.88 4.52
N LEU A 61 -0.70 -14.92 4.02
CA LEU A 61 -0.42 -13.49 4.16
C LEU A 61 -0.99 -12.89 5.46
N GLY A 62 -1.82 -13.63 6.18
CA GLY A 62 -2.55 -13.12 7.32
C GLY A 62 -3.60 -12.05 6.95
N THR A 63 -4.18 -12.15 5.75
CA THR A 63 -5.19 -11.20 5.27
C THR A 63 -6.38 -11.19 6.20
N GLY A 64 -6.71 -10.00 6.70
CA GLY A 64 -7.84 -9.78 7.60
C GLY A 64 -8.65 -8.56 7.19
N ILE A 65 -9.94 -8.60 7.50
CA ILE A 65 -10.87 -7.50 7.26
C ILE A 65 -11.82 -7.39 8.44
N VAL A 66 -12.11 -6.17 8.86
CA VAL A 66 -13.06 -5.89 9.93
C VAL A 66 -13.92 -4.69 9.58
N ARG A 67 -15.18 -4.74 9.99
CA ARG A 67 -16.09 -3.60 9.90
C ARG A 67 -16.29 -3.00 11.29
N ILE A 68 -16.09 -1.70 11.39
CA ILE A 68 -16.31 -0.91 12.62
C ILE A 68 -17.31 0.17 12.26
N PHE A 69 -18.54 0.03 12.74
CA PHE A 69 -19.70 0.83 12.30
C PHE A 69 -19.83 0.79 10.75
N ASP A 70 -19.69 1.92 10.07
CA ASP A 70 -19.77 2.01 8.62
C ASP A 70 -18.38 1.94 7.95
N MET A 71 -17.32 1.97 8.74
CA MET A 71 -15.94 1.93 8.25
C MET A 71 -15.44 0.50 8.14
N THR A 72 -14.76 0.20 7.07
CA THR A 72 -14.08 -1.08 6.82
C THR A 72 -12.58 -0.87 6.87
N ILE A 73 -11.89 -1.74 7.61
CA ILE A 73 -10.44 -1.77 7.72
C ILE A 73 -9.95 -3.14 7.26
N ALA A 74 -8.96 -3.18 6.40
CA ALA A 74 -8.38 -4.42 5.91
C ALA A 74 -6.85 -4.35 5.84
N GLN A 75 -6.21 -5.52 5.99
CA GLN A 75 -4.76 -5.67 5.92
C GLN A 75 -4.40 -6.97 5.21
N THR A 76 -3.28 -6.97 4.50
CA THR A 76 -2.67 -8.18 3.92
C THR A 76 -1.15 -8.02 3.86
N GLY A 77 -0.41 -9.14 3.98
CA GLY A 77 1.05 -9.15 3.99
C GLY A 77 1.65 -8.46 5.22
N LEU A 78 2.85 -7.89 5.08
CA LEU A 78 3.58 -7.24 6.16
C LEU A 78 3.01 -5.85 6.46
N THR A 79 2.96 -5.51 7.74
CA THR A 79 2.84 -4.12 8.19
C THR A 79 4.20 -3.41 8.07
N GLU A 80 4.19 -2.08 8.05
CA GLU A 80 5.42 -1.28 8.12
C GLU A 80 6.28 -1.65 9.33
N LYS A 81 5.64 -1.83 10.49
CA LYS A 81 6.33 -2.23 11.72
C LYS A 81 7.00 -3.60 11.56
N GLU A 82 6.27 -4.61 11.06
CA GLU A 82 6.83 -5.95 10.84
C GLU A 82 8.00 -5.92 9.85
N ALA A 83 7.91 -5.12 8.78
CA ALA A 83 8.99 -4.99 7.82
C ALA A 83 10.25 -4.34 8.43
N ILE A 84 10.07 -3.31 9.27
CA ILE A 84 11.17 -2.65 10.00
C ILE A 84 11.79 -3.62 11.02
N ASP A 85 10.97 -4.33 11.78
CA ASP A 85 11.44 -5.32 12.78
C ASP A 85 12.25 -6.47 12.13
N LEU A 86 12.04 -6.70 10.83
CA LEU A 86 12.75 -7.69 10.00
C LEU A 86 13.96 -7.11 9.24
N ASP A 87 14.35 -5.86 9.50
CA ASP A 87 15.43 -5.16 8.80
C ASP A 87 15.25 -5.11 7.26
N ILE A 88 14.01 -5.11 6.77
CA ILE A 88 13.71 -4.94 5.35
C ILE A 88 13.70 -3.44 5.00
N ASP A 89 14.52 -3.03 4.03
CA ASP A 89 14.51 -1.64 3.52
C ASP A 89 13.27 -1.44 2.64
N ILE A 90 12.37 -0.56 3.06
CA ILE A 90 11.05 -0.40 2.47
C ILE A 90 10.76 1.02 2.01
N ASP A 91 9.94 1.12 0.97
CA ASP A 91 9.21 2.32 0.61
C ASP A 91 7.75 2.20 1.07
N VAL A 92 7.31 3.20 1.82
CA VAL A 92 5.91 3.28 2.30
C VAL A 92 5.21 4.41 1.57
N LEU A 93 4.06 4.13 1.01
CA LEU A 93 3.24 5.13 0.36
C LEU A 93 1.80 5.14 0.88
N HIS A 94 1.19 6.31 0.79
CA HIS A 94 -0.22 6.51 1.08
C HIS A 94 -0.94 7.03 -0.16
N ASN A 95 -2.07 6.43 -0.47
CA ASN A 95 -2.90 6.78 -1.61
C ASN A 95 -4.33 7.07 -1.14
N VAL A 96 -4.79 8.31 -1.31
CA VAL A 96 -6.16 8.72 -0.95
C VAL A 96 -6.96 8.93 -2.24
N LYS A 97 -7.86 8.00 -2.52
CA LYS A 97 -8.71 8.02 -3.74
C LYS A 97 -10.14 7.56 -3.42
N PRO A 98 -11.12 8.08 -4.16
CA PRO A 98 -12.48 7.58 -4.02
C PRO A 98 -12.62 6.17 -4.62
N ASN A 99 -13.51 5.37 -4.03
CA ASN A 99 -13.85 4.04 -4.52
C ASN A 99 -14.56 4.06 -5.88
N ARG A 100 -15.31 5.15 -6.19
CA ARG A 100 -16.05 5.42 -7.44
C ARG A 100 -16.22 6.93 -7.64
N PRO A 101 -16.72 7.42 -8.79
CA PRO A 101 -16.91 8.84 -9.02
C PRO A 101 -17.89 9.51 -8.03
N GLU A 102 -17.73 10.80 -7.79
CA GLU A 102 -18.57 11.58 -6.87
C GLU A 102 -20.06 11.54 -7.26
N TYR A 103 -20.39 11.64 -8.55
CA TYR A 103 -21.79 11.56 -9.03
C TYR A 103 -22.44 10.18 -8.83
N MET A 104 -21.65 9.16 -8.47
CA MET A 104 -22.09 7.85 -8.04
C MET A 104 -21.94 7.66 -6.51
N GLN A 105 -21.91 8.76 -5.76
CA GLN A 105 -21.75 8.78 -4.31
C GLN A 105 -20.45 8.10 -3.84
N GLY A 106 -19.37 8.31 -4.59
CA GLY A 106 -18.05 7.79 -4.26
C GLY A 106 -17.54 8.33 -2.93
N GLN A 107 -16.97 7.43 -2.12
CA GLN A 107 -16.38 7.73 -0.83
C GLN A 107 -14.88 7.47 -0.87
N GLU A 108 -14.11 8.28 -0.15
CA GLU A 108 -12.66 8.13 -0.11
C GLU A 108 -12.24 6.90 0.67
N MET A 109 -11.17 6.29 0.19
CA MET A 109 -10.41 5.29 0.91
C MET A 109 -8.93 5.68 0.96
N VAL A 110 -8.26 5.24 1.99
CA VAL A 110 -6.82 5.37 2.15
C VAL A 110 -6.21 3.99 1.99
N ILE A 111 -5.29 3.85 1.06
CA ILE A 111 -4.45 2.68 0.90
C ILE A 111 -3.03 3.04 1.34
N LYS A 112 -2.52 2.35 2.36
CA LYS A 112 -1.11 2.32 2.70
C LYS A 112 -0.52 1.07 2.07
N ALA A 113 0.53 1.21 1.26
CA ALA A 113 1.22 0.09 0.64
C ALA A 113 2.71 0.14 0.99
N ILE A 114 3.29 -1.05 1.11
CA ILE A 114 4.67 -1.27 1.54
C ILE A 114 5.37 -2.05 0.42
N PHE A 115 6.43 -1.49 -0.10
CA PHE A 115 7.24 -2.09 -1.15
C PHE A 115 8.67 -2.30 -0.68
N ASP A 116 9.28 -3.37 -1.12
CA ASP A 116 10.72 -3.57 -1.00
C ASP A 116 11.43 -2.50 -1.83
N LYS A 117 12.28 -1.71 -1.22
CA LYS A 117 12.95 -0.58 -1.86
C LYS A 117 13.98 -1.00 -2.91
N ASN A 118 14.54 -2.20 -2.80
CA ASN A 118 15.57 -2.70 -3.71
C ASN A 118 14.99 -3.18 -5.03
N ASN A 119 13.78 -3.75 -5.01
CA ASN A 119 13.18 -4.39 -6.17
C ASN A 119 11.74 -3.96 -6.46
N SER A 120 11.14 -3.10 -5.65
CA SER A 120 9.74 -2.63 -5.75
C SER A 120 8.68 -3.71 -5.60
N LYS A 121 9.00 -4.87 -5.02
CA LYS A 121 8.04 -5.94 -4.76
C LYS A 121 7.05 -5.50 -3.70
N LEU A 122 5.75 -5.75 -3.93
CA LEU A 122 4.71 -5.45 -2.95
C LEU A 122 4.81 -6.45 -1.79
N LEU A 123 5.02 -5.94 -0.57
CA LEU A 123 5.17 -6.73 0.65
C LEU A 123 3.94 -6.70 1.54
N GLY A 124 3.17 -5.61 1.48
CA GLY A 124 2.00 -5.47 2.33
C GLY A 124 1.12 -4.30 1.97
N ALA A 125 -0.12 -4.34 2.45
CA ALA A 125 -1.07 -3.25 2.30
C ALA A 125 -2.08 -3.20 3.43
N GLN A 126 -2.50 -1.98 3.76
CA GLN A 126 -3.60 -1.67 4.66
C GLN A 126 -4.56 -0.73 3.96
N ILE A 127 -5.86 -0.96 4.13
CA ILE A 127 -6.91 -0.12 3.54
C ILE A 127 -7.90 0.29 4.61
N ILE A 128 -8.24 1.57 4.62
CA ILE A 128 -9.34 2.11 5.43
C ILE A 128 -10.30 2.82 4.49
N GLY A 129 -11.58 2.53 4.60
CA GLY A 129 -12.62 3.15 3.78
C GLY A 129 -14.00 2.66 4.17
N TYR A 130 -14.98 2.95 3.35
CA TYR A 130 -16.37 2.53 3.58
C TYR A 130 -16.73 1.35 2.68
N GLU A 131 -16.90 1.57 1.40
CA GLU A 131 -17.25 0.55 0.41
C GLU A 131 -16.09 0.18 -0.51
N GLY A 132 -16.02 -1.08 -0.92
CA GLY A 132 -15.05 -1.59 -1.90
C GLY A 132 -13.63 -1.75 -1.37
N VAL A 133 -13.45 -1.76 -0.04
CA VAL A 133 -12.21 -2.12 0.65
C VAL A 133 -11.90 -3.59 0.43
N ASP A 134 -12.91 -4.46 0.57
CA ASP A 134 -12.86 -5.90 0.33
C ASP A 134 -12.31 -6.24 -1.05
N LYS A 135 -12.87 -5.65 -2.10
CA LYS A 135 -12.42 -5.82 -3.47
C LYS A 135 -10.92 -5.51 -3.64
N ARG A 136 -10.46 -4.38 -3.06
CA ARG A 136 -9.08 -3.89 -3.26
C ARG A 136 -8.06 -4.66 -2.43
N ILE A 137 -8.43 -5.04 -1.20
CA ILE A 137 -7.51 -5.85 -0.38
C ILE A 137 -7.31 -7.25 -1.00
N ASP A 138 -8.34 -7.84 -1.62
CA ASP A 138 -8.22 -9.12 -2.30
C ASP A 138 -7.34 -9.05 -3.55
N VAL A 139 -7.43 -7.95 -4.33
CA VAL A 139 -6.53 -7.71 -5.44
C VAL A 139 -5.08 -7.58 -4.95
N LEU A 140 -4.84 -6.81 -3.88
CA LEU A 140 -3.49 -6.65 -3.32
C LEU A 140 -2.96 -7.95 -2.70
N ALA A 141 -3.80 -8.72 -2.02
CA ALA A 141 -3.42 -10.04 -1.50
C ALA A 141 -3.06 -11.01 -2.63
N THR A 142 -3.81 -10.99 -3.73
CA THR A 142 -3.49 -11.76 -4.92
C THR A 142 -2.16 -11.32 -5.54
N ALA A 143 -1.95 -10.02 -5.69
CA ALA A 143 -0.71 -9.45 -6.20
C ALA A 143 0.51 -9.87 -5.36
N ILE A 144 0.44 -9.76 -4.02
CA ILE A 144 1.51 -10.21 -3.12
C ILE A 144 1.75 -11.73 -3.27
N THR A 145 0.69 -12.53 -3.34
CA THR A 145 0.78 -13.99 -3.46
C THR A 145 1.57 -14.41 -4.68
N PHE A 146 1.43 -13.68 -5.79
CA PHE A 146 2.15 -13.95 -7.04
C PHE A 146 3.44 -13.13 -7.21
N GLY A 147 3.85 -12.40 -6.18
CA GLY A 147 5.12 -11.68 -6.15
C GLY A 147 5.16 -10.44 -7.04
N ALA A 148 4.03 -9.76 -7.21
CA ALA A 148 3.91 -8.58 -8.05
C ALA A 148 4.77 -7.40 -7.53
N HIS A 149 5.27 -6.62 -8.48
CA HIS A 149 5.99 -5.37 -8.27
C HIS A 149 5.07 -4.15 -8.46
N ALA A 150 5.54 -2.97 -8.12
CA ALA A 150 4.76 -1.74 -8.26
C ALA A 150 4.24 -1.52 -9.70
N GLU A 151 5.07 -1.83 -10.69
CA GLU A 151 4.70 -1.69 -12.11
C GLU A 151 3.58 -2.66 -12.51
N ASP A 152 3.60 -3.90 -11.97
CA ASP A 152 2.55 -4.88 -12.26
C ASP A 152 1.18 -4.41 -11.81
N LEU A 153 1.09 -3.74 -10.65
CA LEU A 153 -0.17 -3.16 -10.17
C LEU A 153 -0.72 -2.10 -11.12
N PHE A 154 0.16 -1.33 -11.75
CA PHE A 154 -0.23 -0.32 -12.73
C PHE A 154 -0.82 -0.95 -14.00
N HIS A 155 -0.35 -2.12 -14.39
CA HIS A 155 -0.78 -2.84 -15.60
C HIS A 155 -1.97 -3.77 -15.40
N LEU A 156 -2.53 -3.86 -14.18
CA LEU A 156 -3.72 -4.68 -13.95
C LEU A 156 -4.91 -4.18 -14.77
N ASP A 157 -5.56 -5.10 -15.47
CA ASP A 157 -6.83 -4.86 -16.16
C ASP A 157 -8.01 -5.14 -15.21
N LEU A 158 -8.33 -4.17 -14.37
CA LEU A 158 -9.38 -4.28 -13.37
C LEU A 158 -10.74 -3.87 -13.93
N ALA A 159 -11.80 -4.58 -13.52
CA ALA A 159 -13.16 -4.30 -13.93
C ALA A 159 -13.56 -2.85 -13.60
N TYR A 160 -13.99 -2.13 -14.62
CA TYR A 160 -14.43 -0.74 -14.53
C TYR A 160 -15.83 -0.53 -15.11
N ALA A 161 -16.66 0.09 -14.31
CA ALA A 161 -17.80 0.91 -14.72
C ALA A 161 -18.07 1.93 -13.60
N PRO A 162 -18.70 3.09 -13.89
CA PRO A 162 -18.85 4.17 -12.91
C PRO A 162 -19.46 3.76 -11.55
N PRO A 163 -20.44 2.83 -11.47
CA PRO A 163 -20.98 2.38 -10.17
C PRO A 163 -19.99 1.60 -9.31
N PHE A 164 -18.91 1.04 -9.89
CA PHE A 164 -18.01 0.11 -9.21
C PHE A 164 -16.61 0.64 -8.95
N SER A 165 -16.12 1.56 -9.79
CA SER A 165 -14.77 2.11 -9.68
C SER A 165 -14.63 3.43 -10.40
N THR A 166 -13.53 4.14 -10.14
CA THR A 166 -13.02 5.21 -11.02
C THR A 166 -12.25 4.60 -12.19
N THR A 167 -12.06 5.34 -13.29
CA THR A 167 -11.29 4.90 -14.46
C THR A 167 -9.87 4.45 -14.13
N LYS A 168 -9.29 5.01 -13.07
CA LYS A 168 -8.05 4.54 -12.46
C LYS A 168 -8.39 4.06 -11.05
N ASP A 169 -8.57 2.74 -10.91
CA ASP A 169 -8.86 2.15 -9.59
C ASP A 169 -7.80 2.56 -8.56
N PRO A 170 -8.15 2.73 -7.27
CA PRO A 170 -7.19 3.00 -6.21
C PRO A 170 -5.98 2.06 -6.19
N VAL A 171 -6.12 0.79 -6.56
CA VAL A 171 -4.99 -0.15 -6.68
C VAL A 171 -4.05 0.26 -7.81
N ILE A 172 -4.59 0.65 -8.97
CA ILE A 172 -3.78 1.15 -10.10
C ILE A 172 -3.02 2.41 -9.70
N TYR A 173 -3.67 3.34 -8.98
CA TYR A 173 -2.97 4.52 -8.45
C TYR A 173 -1.84 4.14 -7.48
N THR A 174 -2.04 3.13 -6.65
CA THR A 174 -0.99 2.62 -5.74
C THR A 174 0.21 2.14 -6.55
N GLY A 175 -0.01 1.36 -7.61
CA GLY A 175 1.05 0.94 -8.53
C GLY A 175 1.76 2.11 -9.21
N MET A 176 1.01 3.12 -9.69
CA MET A 176 1.60 4.32 -10.31
C MET A 176 2.49 5.10 -9.34
N ILE A 177 2.08 5.26 -8.09
CA ILE A 177 2.88 5.95 -7.07
C ILE A 177 4.16 5.14 -6.78
N GLY A 178 4.04 3.83 -6.54
CA GLY A 178 5.18 2.94 -6.33
C GLY A 178 6.17 2.98 -7.51
N HIS A 179 5.67 2.88 -8.74
CA HIS A 179 6.50 3.01 -9.93
C HIS A 179 7.18 4.39 -10.05
N ASN A 180 6.51 5.48 -9.65
CA ASN A 180 7.13 6.80 -9.60
C ASN A 180 8.31 6.85 -8.62
N ILE A 181 8.21 6.18 -7.47
CA ILE A 181 9.29 6.10 -6.48
C ILE A 181 10.52 5.40 -7.08
N THR A 182 10.34 4.30 -7.80
CA THR A 182 11.45 3.59 -8.47
C THR A 182 12.16 4.44 -9.52
N ARG A 183 11.46 5.45 -10.06
CA ARG A 183 12.01 6.42 -11.02
C ARG A 183 12.57 7.69 -10.35
N GLY A 184 12.85 7.63 -9.05
CA GLY A 184 13.47 8.73 -8.31
C GLY A 184 12.51 9.85 -7.89
N ARG A 185 11.17 9.65 -7.98
CA ARG A 185 10.18 10.59 -7.45
C ARG A 185 9.97 10.31 -5.97
N LYS A 186 10.90 10.77 -5.16
CA LYS A 186 10.89 10.52 -3.71
C LYS A 186 9.66 11.09 -3.04
N ILE A 187 9.17 10.36 -2.06
CA ILE A 187 8.17 10.83 -1.10
C ILE A 187 8.90 11.07 0.23
N ILE A 188 8.50 12.09 0.96
CA ILE A 188 9.03 12.43 2.27
C ILE A 188 7.88 12.46 3.27
N THR A 189 8.11 11.94 4.47
CA THR A 189 7.11 11.95 5.53
C THR A 189 7.03 13.32 6.23
N PRO A 190 5.90 13.66 6.89
CA PRO A 190 5.82 14.88 7.70
C PRO A 190 6.91 14.95 8.77
N GLU A 191 7.25 13.86 9.42
CA GLU A 191 8.29 13.76 10.42
C GLU A 191 9.68 14.10 9.85
N GLU A 192 9.97 13.65 8.65
CA GLU A 192 11.22 13.97 7.95
C GLU A 192 11.27 15.45 7.55
N VAL A 193 10.12 16.01 7.10
CA VAL A 193 10.02 17.46 6.81
C VAL A 193 10.30 18.27 8.06
N ILE A 194 9.70 17.92 9.20
CA ILE A 194 9.92 18.61 10.48
C ILE A 194 11.40 18.55 10.90
N LYS A 195 12.04 17.37 10.76
CA LYS A 195 13.46 17.20 11.11
C LYS A 195 14.40 18.00 10.21
N GLN A 196 14.05 18.24 8.95
CA GLN A 196 14.87 18.94 7.95
C GLN A 196 14.42 20.38 7.68
N ASN A 197 13.52 20.94 8.46
CA ASN A 197 12.79 22.18 8.19
C ASN A 197 13.67 23.39 7.79
N ASN A 198 14.88 23.51 8.33
CA ASN A 198 15.79 24.64 8.04
C ASN A 198 16.45 24.55 6.66
N ASP A 199 16.46 23.35 6.02
CA ASP A 199 17.13 23.11 4.74
C ASP A 199 16.15 22.92 3.56
N LEU A 200 14.84 22.92 3.86
CA LEU A 200 13.80 22.63 2.88
C LEU A 200 13.01 23.86 2.48
N LEU A 201 12.86 24.08 1.18
CA LEU A 201 11.84 24.98 0.65
C LEU A 201 10.53 24.21 0.48
N ILE A 202 9.51 24.58 1.25
CA ILE A 202 8.21 23.90 1.22
C ILE A 202 7.28 24.68 0.28
N LEU A 203 6.83 24.05 -0.82
CA LEU A 203 5.91 24.65 -1.78
C LEU A 203 4.52 24.05 -1.67
N ASP A 204 3.55 24.87 -1.30
CA ASP A 204 2.14 24.54 -1.40
C ASP A 204 1.64 24.83 -2.82
N VAL A 205 1.33 23.79 -3.57
CA VAL A 205 0.89 23.93 -4.97
C VAL A 205 -0.62 23.96 -5.16
N ARG A 206 -1.37 24.12 -4.06
CA ARG A 206 -2.82 24.33 -4.06
C ARG A 206 -3.20 25.74 -4.50
N SER A 207 -4.50 25.99 -4.62
CA SER A 207 -5.00 27.34 -4.89
C SER A 207 -4.71 28.29 -3.73
N PRO A 208 -4.58 29.62 -3.97
CA PRO A 208 -4.41 30.60 -2.89
C PRO A 208 -5.52 30.52 -1.84
N LYS A 209 -6.76 30.33 -2.24
CA LYS A 209 -7.90 30.19 -1.32
C LYS A 209 -7.73 29.01 -0.37
N GLN A 210 -7.17 27.89 -0.82
CA GLN A 210 -6.92 26.73 0.05
C GLN A 210 -5.74 26.99 0.99
N PHE A 211 -4.71 27.69 0.52
CA PHE A 211 -3.58 28.12 1.32
C PHE A 211 -3.99 29.07 2.45
N GLU A 212 -4.83 30.05 2.17
CA GLU A 212 -5.34 31.02 3.15
C GLU A 212 -6.13 30.34 4.29
N VAL A 213 -6.85 29.24 4.01
CA VAL A 213 -7.62 28.51 5.02
C VAL A 213 -6.69 27.82 6.03
N ASN A 214 -5.70 27.09 5.53
CA ASN A 214 -4.65 26.45 6.32
C ASN A 214 -3.47 26.05 5.43
N HIS A 215 -2.28 26.06 5.97
CA HIS A 215 -1.06 25.59 5.28
C HIS A 215 0.00 25.15 6.30
N VAL A 216 1.05 24.52 5.81
CA VAL A 216 2.20 24.14 6.61
C VAL A 216 3.00 25.42 6.95
N ASP A 217 3.37 25.61 8.21
CA ASP A 217 4.16 26.77 8.64
C ASP A 217 5.45 26.87 7.83
N GLY A 218 5.73 28.09 7.35
CA GLY A 218 6.90 28.38 6.51
C GLY A 218 6.75 27.96 5.04
N ALA A 219 5.61 27.39 4.64
CA ALA A 219 5.38 27.07 3.22
C ALA A 219 5.10 28.32 2.38
N ILE A 220 5.55 28.28 1.13
CA ILE A 220 5.24 29.32 0.13
C ILE A 220 4.16 28.78 -0.82
N ASN A 221 3.11 29.56 -1.04
CA ASN A 221 2.08 29.20 -1.99
C ASN A 221 2.52 29.48 -3.44
N VAL A 222 2.72 28.41 -4.19
CA VAL A 222 3.05 28.48 -5.63
C VAL A 222 2.13 27.53 -6.39
N PRO A 223 0.91 27.96 -6.76
CA PRO A 223 -0.01 27.16 -7.52
C PRO A 223 0.62 26.55 -8.77
N LEU A 224 0.28 25.29 -9.08
CA LEU A 224 0.89 24.54 -10.18
C LEU A 224 0.91 25.32 -11.50
N LYS A 225 -0.09 26.16 -11.76
CA LYS A 225 -0.21 26.98 -12.98
C LYS A 225 0.95 27.96 -13.16
N ILE A 226 1.51 28.50 -12.07
CA ILE A 226 2.59 29.49 -12.12
C ILE A 226 3.95 28.88 -11.77
N LEU A 227 3.98 27.61 -11.36
CA LEU A 227 5.19 26.94 -10.90
C LEU A 227 6.34 27.01 -11.91
N ARG A 228 6.07 26.84 -13.23
CA ARG A 228 7.12 26.90 -14.25
C ARG A 228 7.82 28.26 -14.32
N SER A 229 7.07 29.34 -14.10
CA SER A 229 7.66 30.70 -14.07
C SER A 229 8.41 30.93 -12.79
N TYR A 230 7.85 30.50 -11.66
CA TYR A 230 8.48 30.62 -10.34
C TYR A 230 9.78 29.80 -10.23
N ALA A 231 9.81 28.60 -10.81
CA ALA A 231 10.99 27.73 -10.79
C ALA A 231 12.24 28.38 -11.43
N LYS A 232 12.07 29.34 -12.35
CA LYS A 232 13.20 30.09 -12.95
C LYS A 232 13.92 31.00 -11.94
N THR A 233 13.30 31.31 -10.82
CA THR A 233 13.88 32.15 -9.76
C THR A 233 14.53 31.34 -8.63
N LEU A 234 14.39 30.01 -8.67
CA LEU A 234 14.91 29.12 -7.63
C LEU A 234 16.38 28.76 -7.89
N ASP A 235 17.11 28.58 -6.79
CA ASP A 235 18.43 27.94 -6.85
C ASP A 235 18.25 26.44 -7.16
N LYS A 236 18.96 25.94 -8.15
CA LYS A 236 18.91 24.53 -8.56
C LYS A 236 19.43 23.55 -7.49
N ASN A 237 20.23 24.04 -6.55
CA ASN A 237 20.74 23.26 -5.44
C ASN A 237 19.76 23.25 -4.23
N GLN A 238 18.70 24.06 -4.28
CA GLN A 238 17.72 24.11 -3.20
C GLN A 238 16.93 22.80 -3.09
N LYS A 239 16.92 22.20 -1.93
CA LYS A 239 16.03 21.08 -1.62
C LYS A 239 14.59 21.57 -1.52
N ILE A 240 13.71 21.00 -2.33
CA ILE A 240 12.33 21.44 -2.45
C ILE A 240 11.39 20.28 -2.12
N VAL A 241 10.39 20.57 -1.30
CA VAL A 241 9.25 19.68 -1.04
C VAL A 241 7.98 20.33 -1.59
N THR A 242 7.24 19.59 -2.38
CA THR A 242 5.94 20.03 -2.89
C THR A 242 4.81 19.24 -2.24
N TYR A 243 3.74 19.90 -1.84
CA TYR A 243 2.58 19.22 -1.29
C TYR A 243 1.26 19.77 -1.82
N CYS A 244 0.23 18.94 -1.71
CA CYS A 244 -1.17 19.29 -1.94
C CYS A 244 -2.07 18.41 -1.07
N ASN A 245 -3.40 18.45 -1.26
CA ASN A 245 -4.34 17.70 -0.40
C ASN A 245 -4.22 16.17 -0.52
N LYS A 246 -3.92 15.63 -1.72
CA LYS A 246 -4.01 14.18 -2.02
C LYS A 246 -2.83 13.64 -2.84
N GLY A 247 -1.72 14.37 -2.90
CA GLY A 247 -0.50 13.95 -3.59
C GLY A 247 -0.49 14.16 -5.11
N THR A 248 -1.62 14.22 -5.81
CA THR A 248 -1.68 14.27 -7.28
C THR A 248 -1.02 15.53 -7.84
N THR A 249 -1.44 16.70 -7.36
CA THR A 249 -0.89 18.00 -7.82
C THR A 249 0.55 18.19 -7.32
N GLY A 250 0.87 17.71 -6.11
CA GLY A 250 2.24 17.70 -5.57
C GLY A 250 3.19 16.89 -6.45
N ASN A 251 2.80 15.67 -6.82
CA ASN A 251 3.58 14.85 -7.75
C ASN A 251 3.75 15.50 -9.13
N ALA A 252 2.71 16.16 -9.67
CA ALA A 252 2.83 16.91 -10.91
C ALA A 252 3.83 18.05 -10.78
N ALA A 253 3.81 18.77 -9.67
CA ALA A 253 4.77 19.84 -9.36
C ALA A 253 6.21 19.32 -9.26
N GLN A 254 6.41 18.20 -8.55
CA GLN A 254 7.71 17.52 -8.47
C GLN A 254 8.26 17.19 -9.87
N ASN A 255 7.43 16.61 -10.75
CA ASN A 255 7.84 16.29 -12.11
C ASN A 255 8.20 17.56 -12.92
N VAL A 256 7.48 18.67 -12.73
CA VAL A 256 7.81 19.95 -13.37
C VAL A 256 9.19 20.44 -12.93
N LEU A 257 9.46 20.40 -11.61
CA LEU A 257 10.74 20.86 -11.05
C LEU A 257 11.91 19.97 -11.51
N ILE A 258 11.75 18.65 -11.45
CA ILE A 258 12.79 17.71 -11.92
C ILE A 258 13.11 17.93 -13.40
N ASN A 259 12.11 18.20 -14.24
CA ASN A 259 12.33 18.43 -15.68
C ASN A 259 12.95 19.80 -16.00
N LEU A 260 12.97 20.71 -15.05
CA LEU A 260 13.60 22.02 -15.19
C LEU A 260 15.04 22.06 -14.63
N GLY A 261 15.50 20.99 -14.01
CA GLY A 261 16.83 20.81 -13.44
C GLY A 261 16.92 21.36 -12.04
#